data_21f1c6cb6b994b9eed3cde8b460bc9ad
#
_entry.id   21f1c6cb6b994b9eed3cde8b460bc9ad
#
_cell.length_a   1.000
_cell.length_b   1.000
_cell.length_c   1.000
_cell.angle_alpha   90.00
_cell.angle_beta   90.00
_cell.angle_gamma   90.00
#
_symmetry.space_group_name_H-M   'P 1'
#
loop_
_entity.id
_entity.type
_entity.pdbx_description
1 polymer ?
#
loop_
_entity_poly.entity_id
_entity_poly.type
_entity_poly.pdbx_seq_one_letter_code
_entity_poly.pdbx_strand_id
1 'polypeptide(L)'
;MGDLAGKKVFITGAEQGIGRATAERLLKAGCDIYFHYHSDESGPKALVALAHSLGQKAAYGYADLIDTDETLRCVSAGAEFLGGIDILVNNVGGIVGRKWLGEIDRAFWQTVIDVNMTTMLNVTQGALPFLKAANGASIVNLASQAGRAGGHSGSLVYSATKGAVLTWTRSLAAELGEYGIRVNAVAPGLILGTRFHNRHTTQESAEETVRAIPLGRAGTPDDVARAIA
;
A
#
# COMPACT_ATOMS: atom_id res chain seq x y z
N MET A 1 11.51 12.58 -13.86
CA MET A 1 11.13 11.22 -13.45
C MET A 1 12.36 10.37 -13.57
N GLY A 2 12.82 9.69 -12.50
CA GLY A 2 13.88 8.70 -12.61
C GLY A 2 13.49 7.64 -13.63
N ASP A 3 14.45 6.99 -14.25
CA ASP A 3 14.20 5.92 -15.20
C ASP A 3 13.63 4.69 -14.46
N LEU A 4 12.29 4.52 -14.49
CA LEU A 4 11.58 3.38 -13.93
C LEU A 4 11.38 2.25 -14.96
N ALA A 5 11.80 2.48 -16.21
CA ALA A 5 11.63 1.50 -17.28
C ALA A 5 12.36 0.19 -16.93
N GLY A 6 11.66 -0.93 -17.08
CA GLY A 6 12.16 -2.26 -16.76
C GLY A 6 12.30 -2.58 -15.27
N LYS A 7 11.92 -1.68 -14.36
CA LYS A 7 11.88 -1.99 -12.92
C LYS A 7 10.79 -3.01 -12.60
N LYS A 8 11.10 -3.91 -11.71
CA LYS A 8 10.27 -5.05 -11.26
C LYS A 8 9.56 -4.67 -9.97
N VAL A 9 8.25 -4.52 -10.03
CA VAL A 9 7.43 -4.02 -8.93
C VAL A 9 6.53 -5.10 -8.35
N PHE A 10 6.56 -5.28 -7.04
CA PHE A 10 5.52 -6.01 -6.31
C PHE A 10 4.64 -5.00 -5.56
N ILE A 11 3.33 -5.03 -5.82
CA ILE A 11 2.37 -4.12 -5.17
C ILE A 11 1.24 -4.88 -4.50
N THR A 12 0.95 -4.55 -3.24
CA THR A 12 -0.15 -5.17 -2.50
C THR A 12 -1.45 -4.37 -2.63
N GLY A 13 -2.60 -5.07 -2.77
CA GLY A 13 -3.92 -4.46 -2.83
C GLY A 13 -4.12 -3.58 -4.06
N ALA A 14 -3.72 -4.06 -5.25
CA ALA A 14 -3.79 -3.30 -6.50
C ALA A 14 -5.17 -3.35 -7.17
N GLU A 15 -6.15 -4.05 -6.58
CA GLU A 15 -7.47 -4.25 -7.16
C GLU A 15 -8.28 -2.95 -7.31
N GLN A 16 -7.98 -1.90 -6.51
CA GLN A 16 -8.76 -0.66 -6.47
C GLN A 16 -7.99 0.51 -5.85
N GLY A 17 -8.61 1.70 -5.91
CA GLY A 17 -8.18 2.88 -5.16
C GLY A 17 -6.73 3.29 -5.42
N ILE A 18 -5.98 3.57 -4.35
CA ILE A 18 -4.59 4.03 -4.43
C ILE A 18 -3.68 2.96 -5.07
N GLY A 19 -3.85 1.69 -4.67
CA GLY A 19 -3.05 0.60 -5.22
C GLY A 19 -3.21 0.47 -6.74
N ARG A 20 -4.45 0.52 -7.24
CA ARG A 20 -4.73 0.50 -8.67
C ARG A 20 -4.14 1.71 -9.41
N ALA A 21 -4.36 2.92 -8.90
CA ALA A 21 -3.82 4.13 -9.52
C ALA A 21 -2.29 4.13 -9.55
N THR A 22 -1.66 3.61 -8.49
CA THR A 22 -0.21 3.42 -8.42
C THR A 22 0.28 2.42 -9.47
N ALA A 23 -0.40 1.27 -9.60
CA ALA A 23 -0.09 0.26 -10.60
C ALA A 23 -0.20 0.81 -12.02
N GLU A 24 -1.31 1.51 -12.35
CA GLU A 24 -1.51 2.14 -13.66
C GLU A 24 -0.39 3.16 -14.00
N ARG A 25 0.05 3.92 -12.99
CA ARG A 25 1.13 4.91 -13.18
C ARG A 25 2.48 4.25 -13.40
N LEU A 26 2.81 3.22 -12.61
CA LEU A 26 4.07 2.49 -12.75
C LEU A 26 4.15 1.72 -14.07
N LEU A 27 3.03 1.12 -14.55
CA LEU A 27 2.94 0.54 -15.89
C LEU A 27 3.24 1.56 -16.98
N LYS A 28 2.64 2.75 -16.91
CA LYS A 28 2.89 3.85 -17.86
C LYS A 28 4.32 4.40 -17.78
N ALA A 29 5.00 4.19 -16.66
CA ALA A 29 6.42 4.51 -16.49
C ALA A 29 7.36 3.39 -16.98
N GLY A 30 6.82 2.29 -17.50
CA GLY A 30 7.59 1.20 -18.09
C GLY A 30 7.98 0.09 -17.13
N CYS A 31 7.36 -0.01 -15.96
CA CYS A 31 7.62 -1.08 -15.00
C CYS A 31 6.94 -2.38 -15.39
N ASP A 32 7.57 -3.51 -15.08
CA ASP A 32 6.95 -4.83 -15.01
C ASP A 32 6.38 -5.03 -13.61
N ILE A 33 5.14 -5.53 -13.47
CA ILE A 33 4.46 -5.53 -12.18
C ILE A 33 3.80 -6.87 -11.84
N TYR A 34 3.95 -7.31 -10.59
CA TYR A 34 3.12 -8.35 -10.00
C TYR A 34 2.14 -7.73 -8.99
N PHE A 35 0.84 -7.98 -9.22
CA PHE A 35 -0.26 -7.43 -8.42
C PHE A 35 -0.75 -8.44 -7.41
N HIS A 36 -0.71 -8.12 -6.13
CA HIS A 36 -1.46 -8.88 -5.13
C HIS A 36 -2.89 -8.34 -5.03
N TYR A 37 -3.86 -9.23 -4.90
CA TYR A 37 -5.26 -8.92 -4.57
C TYR A 37 -5.81 -9.89 -3.50
N HIS A 38 -6.89 -9.47 -2.84
CA HIS A 38 -7.52 -10.27 -1.78
C HIS A 38 -9.00 -10.58 -2.08
N SER A 39 -9.75 -9.69 -2.71
CA SER A 39 -11.21 -9.84 -2.80
C SER A 39 -11.77 -9.81 -4.21
N ASP A 40 -11.18 -9.08 -5.13
CA ASP A 40 -11.75 -8.82 -6.46
C ASP A 40 -10.67 -8.95 -7.54
N GLU A 41 -10.74 -10.05 -8.28
CA GLU A 41 -9.81 -10.36 -9.37
C GLU A 41 -10.01 -9.48 -10.63
N SER A 42 -11.16 -8.81 -10.75
CA SER A 42 -11.47 -8.00 -11.95
C SER A 42 -10.51 -6.82 -12.12
N GLY A 43 -10.11 -6.19 -11.01
CA GLY A 43 -9.13 -5.11 -11.02
C GLY A 43 -7.77 -5.54 -11.57
N PRO A 44 -7.11 -6.57 -11.00
CA PRO A 44 -5.87 -7.13 -11.51
C PRO A 44 -5.95 -7.59 -12.97
N LYS A 45 -7.02 -8.25 -13.39
CA LYS A 45 -7.23 -8.62 -14.81
C LYS A 45 -7.18 -7.42 -15.74
N ALA A 46 -7.85 -6.33 -15.38
CA ALA A 46 -7.82 -5.10 -16.17
C ALA A 46 -6.42 -4.47 -16.21
N LEU A 47 -5.67 -4.53 -15.11
CA LEU A 47 -4.28 -4.04 -15.06
C LEU A 47 -3.34 -4.87 -15.92
N VAL A 48 -3.50 -6.20 -15.97
CA VAL A 48 -2.73 -7.06 -16.89
C VAL A 48 -3.03 -6.72 -18.34
N ALA A 49 -4.30 -6.51 -18.70
CA ALA A 49 -4.67 -6.07 -20.06
C ALA A 49 -4.03 -4.71 -20.40
N LEU A 50 -4.01 -3.77 -19.47
CA LEU A 50 -3.33 -2.49 -19.64
C LEU A 50 -1.81 -2.69 -19.84
N ALA A 51 -1.17 -3.52 -19.02
CA ALA A 51 0.26 -3.82 -19.13
C ALA A 51 0.61 -4.34 -20.53
N HIS A 52 -0.14 -5.32 -21.03
CA HIS A 52 0.04 -5.86 -22.38
C HIS A 52 -0.08 -4.79 -23.46
N SER A 53 -1.04 -3.86 -23.33
CA SER A 53 -1.21 -2.75 -24.29
C SER A 53 -0.04 -1.76 -24.27
N LEU A 54 0.71 -1.71 -23.17
CA LEU A 54 1.91 -0.88 -23.00
C LEU A 54 3.21 -1.62 -23.29
N GLY A 55 3.16 -2.92 -23.64
CA GLY A 55 4.34 -3.75 -23.86
C GLY A 55 5.07 -4.18 -22.57
N GLN A 56 4.41 -4.08 -21.41
CA GLN A 56 4.95 -4.45 -20.10
C GLN A 56 4.52 -5.86 -19.70
N LYS A 57 5.31 -6.51 -18.84
CA LYS A 57 4.93 -7.79 -18.23
C LYS A 57 4.10 -7.54 -16.97
N ALA A 58 3.00 -8.26 -16.82
CA ALA A 58 2.23 -8.23 -15.59
C ALA A 58 1.55 -9.58 -15.30
N ALA A 59 1.47 -9.92 -14.03
CA ALA A 59 0.69 -11.03 -13.51
C ALA A 59 0.13 -10.66 -12.14
N TYR A 60 -0.74 -11.50 -11.59
CA TYR A 60 -1.34 -11.26 -10.28
C TYR A 60 -1.52 -12.55 -9.49
N GLY A 61 -1.62 -12.44 -8.18
CA GLY A 61 -1.89 -13.55 -7.27
C GLY A 61 -2.78 -13.16 -6.11
N TYR A 62 -3.60 -14.11 -5.70
CA TYR A 62 -4.37 -14.05 -4.45
C TYR A 62 -3.50 -14.43 -3.26
N ALA A 63 -3.68 -13.76 -2.13
CA ALA A 63 -3.25 -14.22 -0.81
C ALA A 63 -4.05 -13.51 0.29
N ASP A 64 -4.30 -14.19 1.41
CA ASP A 64 -4.52 -13.50 2.67
C ASP A 64 -3.16 -13.12 3.28
N LEU A 65 -2.82 -11.85 3.26
CA LEU A 65 -1.52 -11.36 3.73
C LEU A 65 -1.34 -11.44 5.26
N ILE A 66 -2.40 -11.79 6.00
CA ILE A 66 -2.30 -12.11 7.43
C ILE A 66 -1.70 -13.51 7.61
N ASP A 67 -2.00 -14.44 6.68
CA ASP A 67 -1.38 -15.76 6.63
C ASP A 67 0.05 -15.64 6.07
N THR A 68 1.02 -16.03 6.90
CA THR A 68 2.44 -15.94 6.55
C THR A 68 2.79 -16.83 5.37
N ASP A 69 2.28 -18.08 5.34
CA ASP A 69 2.64 -19.04 4.30
C ASP A 69 2.02 -18.66 2.96
N GLU A 70 0.76 -18.18 2.94
CA GLU A 70 0.15 -17.65 1.72
C GLU A 70 0.91 -16.43 1.21
N THR A 71 1.28 -15.52 2.10
CA THR A 71 2.07 -14.33 1.76
C THR A 71 3.40 -14.71 1.12
N LEU A 72 4.16 -15.61 1.74
CA LEU A 72 5.47 -16.03 1.23
C LEU A 72 5.34 -16.71 -0.14
N ARG A 73 4.32 -17.56 -0.36
CA ARG A 73 4.04 -18.17 -1.66
C ARG A 73 3.72 -17.11 -2.72
N CYS A 74 2.85 -16.15 -2.40
CA CYS A 74 2.46 -15.08 -3.33
C CYS A 74 3.66 -14.18 -3.72
N VAL A 75 4.47 -13.78 -2.74
CA VAL A 75 5.67 -12.96 -2.99
C VAL A 75 6.70 -13.72 -3.80
N SER A 76 6.94 -15.00 -3.50
CA SER A 76 7.88 -15.85 -4.25
C SER A 76 7.42 -16.03 -5.69
N ALA A 77 6.14 -16.31 -5.93
CA ALA A 77 5.58 -16.42 -7.29
C ALA A 77 5.73 -15.11 -8.07
N GLY A 78 5.52 -13.96 -7.42
CA GLY A 78 5.73 -12.66 -8.03
C GLY A 78 7.19 -12.40 -8.39
N ALA A 79 8.11 -12.73 -7.49
CA ALA A 79 9.54 -12.60 -7.71
C ALA A 79 10.04 -13.52 -8.84
N GLU A 80 9.54 -14.77 -8.90
CA GLU A 80 9.85 -15.71 -9.97
C GLU A 80 9.35 -15.18 -11.34
N PHE A 81 8.10 -14.75 -11.41
CA PHE A 81 7.51 -14.19 -12.63
C PHE A 81 8.30 -12.99 -13.17
N LEU A 82 8.69 -12.08 -12.27
CA LEU A 82 9.43 -10.85 -12.61
C LEU A 82 10.94 -11.10 -12.81
N GLY A 83 11.47 -12.18 -12.26
CA GLY A 83 12.91 -12.42 -12.17
C GLY A 83 13.59 -11.53 -11.11
N GLY A 84 12.90 -11.24 -10.01
CA GLY A 84 13.34 -10.40 -8.87
C GLY A 84 12.33 -9.32 -8.48
N ILE A 85 12.68 -8.50 -7.47
CA ILE A 85 11.86 -7.36 -7.02
C ILE A 85 12.80 -6.16 -6.80
N ASP A 86 12.61 -5.08 -7.55
CA ASP A 86 13.31 -3.81 -7.37
C ASP A 86 12.54 -2.85 -6.47
N ILE A 87 11.20 -2.89 -6.55
CA ILE A 87 10.32 -1.98 -5.84
C ILE A 87 9.21 -2.77 -5.15
N LEU A 88 9.07 -2.54 -3.84
CA LEU A 88 7.95 -3.06 -3.06
C LEU A 88 7.02 -1.90 -2.66
N VAL A 89 5.72 -2.01 -2.98
CA VAL A 89 4.69 -1.08 -2.52
C VAL A 89 3.76 -1.78 -1.55
N ASN A 90 3.92 -1.51 -0.25
CA ASN A 90 3.04 -1.97 0.82
C ASN A 90 1.82 -1.04 0.91
N ASN A 91 0.80 -1.31 0.09
CA ASN A 91 -0.40 -0.49 0.01
C ASN A 91 -1.57 -1.06 0.84
N VAL A 92 -1.59 -2.36 1.15
CA VAL A 92 -2.67 -2.96 1.95
C VAL A 92 -2.75 -2.31 3.33
N GLY A 93 -3.97 -2.04 3.78
CA GLY A 93 -4.30 -1.46 5.05
C GLY A 93 -5.66 -0.77 5.03
N GLY A 94 -6.24 -0.56 6.22
CA GLY A 94 -7.54 0.08 6.33
C GLY A 94 -8.01 0.27 7.76
N ILE A 95 -9.11 1.02 7.91
CA ILE A 95 -9.69 1.33 9.23
C ILE A 95 -10.41 0.14 9.87
N VAL A 96 -10.79 -0.89 9.07
CA VAL A 96 -11.58 -2.05 9.50
C VAL A 96 -12.99 -1.65 10.00
N GLY A 97 -13.04 -0.76 10.97
CA GLY A 97 -14.27 -0.19 11.54
C GLY A 97 -13.94 0.95 12.50
N ARG A 98 -14.98 1.58 13.04
CA ARG A 98 -14.85 2.62 14.07
C ARG A 98 -15.35 2.08 15.40
N LYS A 99 -14.54 2.21 16.45
CA LYS A 99 -14.89 1.91 17.83
C LYS A 99 -14.32 2.97 18.76
N TRP A 100 -15.12 3.41 19.73
CA TRP A 100 -14.67 4.26 20.83
C TRP A 100 -13.82 3.44 21.81
N LEU A 101 -12.98 4.09 22.60
CA LEU A 101 -12.06 3.41 23.51
C LEU A 101 -12.74 2.34 24.37
N GLY A 102 -13.91 2.63 24.94
CA GLY A 102 -14.67 1.68 25.76
C GLY A 102 -15.30 0.49 25.02
N GLU A 103 -15.31 0.54 23.69
CA GLU A 103 -15.89 -0.51 22.82
C GLU A 103 -14.81 -1.39 22.19
N ILE A 104 -13.53 -1.02 22.32
CA ILE A 104 -12.42 -1.74 21.73
C ILE A 104 -12.16 -3.01 22.52
N ASP A 105 -12.59 -4.15 21.95
CA ASP A 105 -12.24 -5.47 22.45
C ASP A 105 -10.90 -5.96 21.83
N ARG A 106 -10.38 -7.07 22.40
CA ARG A 106 -9.11 -7.66 21.96
C ARG A 106 -9.16 -8.12 20.51
N ALA A 107 -10.27 -8.63 20.04
CA ALA A 107 -10.43 -9.15 18.67
C ALA A 107 -10.37 -8.01 17.66
N PHE A 108 -11.10 -6.92 17.90
CA PHE A 108 -11.06 -5.73 17.05
C PHE A 108 -9.65 -5.12 17.01
N TRP A 109 -9.02 -4.98 18.19
CA TRP A 109 -7.63 -4.52 18.28
C TRP A 109 -6.71 -5.35 17.40
N GLN A 110 -6.74 -6.69 17.56
CA GLN A 110 -5.88 -7.59 16.80
C GLN A 110 -6.15 -7.48 15.30
N THR A 111 -7.41 -7.49 14.88
CA THR A 111 -7.77 -7.35 13.46
C THR A 111 -7.20 -6.08 12.84
N VAL A 112 -7.25 -4.94 13.53
CA VAL A 112 -6.69 -3.68 13.00
C VAL A 112 -5.16 -3.74 12.93
N ILE A 113 -4.49 -4.35 13.92
CA ILE A 113 -3.05 -4.61 13.88
C ILE A 113 -2.70 -5.51 12.69
N ASP A 114 -3.41 -6.61 12.52
CA ASP A 114 -3.13 -7.60 11.46
C ASP A 114 -3.25 -6.98 10.08
N VAL A 115 -4.34 -6.28 9.81
CA VAL A 115 -4.57 -5.64 8.51
C VAL A 115 -3.53 -4.55 8.19
N ASN A 116 -3.00 -3.84 9.18
CA ASN A 116 -2.13 -2.66 8.94
C ASN A 116 -0.65 -2.90 9.23
N MET A 117 -0.30 -3.89 10.05
CA MET A 117 1.08 -4.14 10.48
C MET A 117 1.54 -5.55 10.11
N THR A 118 0.78 -6.60 10.47
CA THR A 118 1.16 -7.99 10.19
C THR A 118 1.28 -8.24 8.69
N THR A 119 0.32 -7.75 7.89
CA THR A 119 0.39 -7.85 6.42
C THR A 119 1.65 -7.20 5.86
N MET A 120 2.00 -6.00 6.33
CA MET A 120 3.20 -5.28 5.89
C MET A 120 4.49 -6.02 6.30
N LEU A 121 4.54 -6.55 7.52
CA LEU A 121 5.66 -7.36 8.01
C LEU A 121 5.87 -8.57 7.13
N ASN A 122 4.84 -9.40 6.93
CA ASN A 122 4.91 -10.65 6.18
C ASN A 122 5.39 -10.41 4.74
N VAL A 123 4.82 -9.41 4.06
CA VAL A 123 5.21 -9.07 2.68
C VAL A 123 6.65 -8.55 2.63
N THR A 124 7.04 -7.68 3.57
CA THR A 124 8.40 -7.13 3.58
C THR A 124 9.44 -8.21 3.86
N GLN A 125 9.16 -9.14 4.79
CA GLN A 125 10.04 -10.29 5.06
C GLN A 125 10.15 -11.21 3.84
N GLY A 126 9.03 -11.52 3.19
CA GLY A 126 9.03 -12.36 1.98
C GLY A 126 9.78 -11.72 0.82
N ALA A 127 9.68 -10.40 0.65
CA ALA A 127 10.36 -9.67 -0.42
C ALA A 127 11.85 -9.40 -0.13
N LEU A 128 12.28 -9.44 1.14
CA LEU A 128 13.62 -9.01 1.56
C LEU A 128 14.78 -9.69 0.82
N PRO A 129 14.79 -11.02 0.59
CA PRO A 129 15.87 -11.66 -0.17
C PRO A 129 16.01 -11.10 -1.59
N PHE A 130 14.90 -10.82 -2.26
CA PHE A 130 14.86 -10.29 -3.62
C PHE A 130 15.28 -8.82 -3.68
N LEU A 131 14.85 -8.02 -2.70
CA LEU A 131 15.25 -6.62 -2.57
C LEU A 131 16.74 -6.48 -2.28
N LYS A 132 17.32 -7.36 -1.46
CA LYS A 132 18.78 -7.40 -1.21
C LYS A 132 19.57 -7.80 -2.46
N ALA A 133 19.00 -8.65 -3.30
CA ALA A 133 19.65 -9.07 -4.56
C ALA A 133 19.54 -8.00 -5.66
N ALA A 134 18.62 -7.04 -5.53
CA ALA A 134 18.45 -5.96 -6.48
C ALA A 134 19.49 -4.85 -6.27
N ASN A 135 19.89 -4.18 -7.35
CA ASN A 135 20.78 -3.03 -7.27
C ASN A 135 19.96 -1.75 -7.10
N GLY A 136 19.92 -1.21 -5.86
CA GLY A 136 19.22 0.03 -5.54
C GLY A 136 17.70 -0.13 -5.39
N ALA A 137 17.26 -1.12 -4.61
CA ALA A 137 15.85 -1.38 -4.33
C ALA A 137 15.15 -0.24 -3.54
N SER A 138 13.84 -0.21 -3.62
CA SER A 138 13.01 0.77 -2.90
C SER A 138 11.77 0.11 -2.30
N ILE A 139 11.43 0.51 -1.06
CA ILE A 139 10.18 0.14 -0.38
C ILE A 139 9.38 1.41 -0.15
N VAL A 140 8.08 1.39 -0.50
CA VAL A 140 7.14 2.46 -0.19
C VAL A 140 6.00 1.90 0.66
N ASN A 141 5.83 2.45 1.87
CA ASN A 141 4.79 2.06 2.81
C ASN A 141 3.65 3.07 2.82
N LEU A 142 2.39 2.60 2.74
CA LEU A 142 1.21 3.45 2.87
C LEU A 142 0.87 3.67 4.35
N ALA A 143 1.28 4.82 4.87
CA ALA A 143 0.85 5.35 6.16
C ALA A 143 -0.50 6.07 6.05
N SER A 144 -0.73 7.10 6.83
CA SER A 144 -1.89 7.99 6.76
C SER A 144 -1.60 9.29 7.51
N GLN A 145 -2.28 10.37 7.13
CA GLN A 145 -2.34 11.60 7.93
C GLN A 145 -2.85 11.32 9.35
N ALA A 146 -3.75 10.33 9.51
CA ALA A 146 -4.23 9.88 10.82
C ALA A 146 -3.10 9.38 11.75
N GLY A 147 -2.02 8.84 11.20
CA GLY A 147 -0.83 8.42 11.96
C GLY A 147 0.07 9.59 12.40
N ARG A 148 -0.12 10.80 11.83
CA ARG A 148 0.63 12.01 12.17
C ARG A 148 -0.10 12.90 13.15
N ALA A 149 -1.40 13.12 12.93
CA ALA A 149 -2.19 14.11 13.65
C ALA A 149 -3.32 13.50 14.51
N GLY A 150 -3.39 12.16 14.57
CA GLY A 150 -4.59 11.48 15.03
C GLY A 150 -5.65 11.44 13.92
N GLY A 151 -6.63 10.57 14.05
CA GLY A 151 -7.72 10.43 13.09
C GLY A 151 -9.02 11.00 13.64
N HIS A 152 -10.09 10.84 12.88
CA HIS A 152 -11.43 11.13 13.36
C HIS A 152 -11.83 10.18 14.49
N SER A 153 -12.85 10.55 15.26
CA SER A 153 -13.42 9.77 16.35
C SER A 153 -13.68 8.31 15.95
N GLY A 154 -13.38 7.39 16.84
CA GLY A 154 -13.50 5.96 16.63
C GLY A 154 -12.37 5.34 15.78
N SER A 155 -11.36 6.09 15.35
CA SER A 155 -10.24 5.56 14.57
C SER A 155 -8.95 5.37 15.38
N LEU A 156 -9.04 5.29 16.71
CA LEU A 156 -7.91 5.25 17.63
C LEU A 156 -6.87 4.19 17.23
N VAL A 157 -7.29 2.93 17.08
CA VAL A 157 -6.38 1.81 16.77
C VAL A 157 -5.77 1.97 15.38
N TYR A 158 -6.58 2.35 14.39
CA TYR A 158 -6.08 2.64 13.03
C TYR A 158 -5.02 3.74 13.05
N SER A 159 -5.28 4.86 13.72
CA SER A 159 -4.34 5.98 13.82
C SER A 159 -3.03 5.54 14.47
N ALA A 160 -3.11 4.73 15.54
CA ALA A 160 -1.93 4.16 16.20
C ALA A 160 -1.12 3.27 15.25
N THR A 161 -1.77 2.37 14.47
CA THR A 161 -1.07 1.54 13.49
C THR A 161 -0.41 2.37 12.40
N LYS A 162 -1.07 3.42 11.90
CA LYS A 162 -0.49 4.29 10.87
C LYS A 162 0.65 5.17 11.40
N GLY A 163 0.64 5.52 12.69
CA GLY A 163 1.78 6.09 13.39
C GLY A 163 2.94 5.09 13.51
N ALA A 164 2.63 3.83 13.84
CA ALA A 164 3.61 2.75 13.87
C ALA A 164 4.27 2.53 12.50
N VAL A 165 3.52 2.57 11.38
CA VAL A 165 4.07 2.49 10.01
C VAL A 165 5.09 3.58 9.75
N LEU A 166 4.89 4.81 10.21
CA LEU A 166 5.85 5.91 10.05
C LEU A 166 7.16 5.65 10.81
N THR A 167 7.07 5.11 12.02
CA THR A 167 8.26 4.76 12.80
C THR A 167 8.96 3.53 12.24
N TRP A 168 8.20 2.49 11.89
CA TRP A 168 8.68 1.31 11.19
C TRP A 168 9.50 1.68 9.94
N THR A 169 8.98 2.58 9.12
CA THR A 169 9.65 3.03 7.89
C THR A 169 11.03 3.62 8.17
N ARG A 170 11.15 4.47 9.20
CA ARG A 170 12.43 5.06 9.58
C ARG A 170 13.43 4.03 10.11
N SER A 171 12.96 3.13 10.97
CA SER A 171 13.80 2.06 11.52
C SER A 171 14.27 1.10 10.43
N LEU A 172 13.36 0.71 9.53
CA LEU A 172 13.67 -0.18 8.42
C LEU A 172 14.62 0.48 7.40
N ALA A 173 14.50 1.79 7.17
CA ALA A 173 15.44 2.53 6.34
C ALA A 173 16.86 2.54 6.90
N ALA A 174 16.98 2.67 8.23
CA ALA A 174 18.29 2.58 8.90
C ALA A 174 18.87 1.16 8.83
N GLU A 175 18.04 0.13 9.03
CA GLU A 175 18.45 -1.27 9.00
C GLU A 175 18.86 -1.74 7.61
N LEU A 176 18.11 -1.35 6.56
CA LEU A 176 18.33 -1.81 5.20
C LEU A 176 19.26 -0.92 4.37
N GLY A 177 19.71 0.20 4.94
CA GLY A 177 20.62 1.13 4.29
C GLY A 177 21.96 0.50 3.86
N GLU A 178 22.48 -0.45 4.66
CA GLU A 178 23.70 -1.19 4.31
C GLU A 178 23.57 -2.01 3.00
N TYR A 179 22.35 -2.39 2.60
CA TYR A 179 22.06 -3.09 1.35
C TYR A 179 21.69 -2.14 0.19
N GLY A 180 21.81 -0.82 0.39
CA GLY A 180 21.40 0.16 -0.60
C GLY A 180 19.88 0.25 -0.85
N ILE A 181 19.07 -0.27 0.07
CA ILE A 181 17.60 -0.27 -0.02
C ILE A 181 17.06 1.01 0.60
N ARG A 182 16.34 1.79 -0.17
CA ARG A 182 15.64 2.99 0.32
C ARG A 182 14.26 2.60 0.83
N VAL A 183 13.84 3.15 1.98
CA VAL A 183 12.51 2.91 2.55
C VAL A 183 11.84 4.24 2.84
N ASN A 184 10.67 4.47 2.26
CA ASN A 184 9.89 5.69 2.43
C ASN A 184 8.43 5.38 2.76
N ALA A 185 7.72 6.37 3.31
CA ALA A 185 6.28 6.29 3.52
C ALA A 185 5.56 7.47 2.88
N VAL A 186 4.39 7.19 2.32
CA VAL A 186 3.42 8.21 1.91
C VAL A 186 2.28 8.20 2.93
N ALA A 187 1.87 9.39 3.41
CA ALA A 187 0.82 9.56 4.42
C ALA A 187 -0.37 10.35 3.84
N PRO A 188 -1.27 9.71 3.08
CA PRO A 188 -2.41 10.37 2.48
C PRO A 188 -3.37 10.95 3.53
N GLY A 189 -4.00 12.09 3.21
CA GLY A 189 -5.13 12.65 3.93
C GLY A 189 -6.46 12.09 3.43
N LEU A 190 -7.44 12.97 3.22
CA LEU A 190 -8.73 12.61 2.62
C LEU A 190 -8.56 12.34 1.13
N ILE A 191 -8.74 11.08 0.70
CA ILE A 191 -8.64 10.64 -0.71
C ILE A 191 -9.98 10.09 -1.16
N LEU A 192 -10.79 10.90 -1.81
CA LEU A 192 -12.10 10.49 -2.32
C LEU A 192 -11.97 9.57 -3.54
N GLY A 193 -13.07 8.86 -3.87
CA GLY A 193 -13.08 7.87 -4.96
C GLY A 193 -12.48 6.51 -4.59
N THR A 194 -12.28 6.24 -3.29
CA THR A 194 -11.84 4.94 -2.77
C THR A 194 -12.98 4.24 -2.03
N ARG A 195 -13.02 2.89 -2.07
CA ARG A 195 -13.99 2.11 -1.25
C ARG A 195 -13.85 2.43 0.24
N PHE A 196 -12.65 2.78 0.69
CA PHE A 196 -12.37 3.18 2.07
C PHE A 196 -13.25 4.37 2.48
N HIS A 197 -13.17 5.47 1.73
CA HIS A 197 -13.93 6.69 2.06
C HIS A 197 -15.42 6.53 1.77
N ASN A 198 -15.80 5.77 0.75
CA ASN A 198 -17.21 5.49 0.48
C ASN A 198 -17.91 4.73 1.63
N ARG A 199 -17.18 3.94 2.41
CA ARG A 199 -17.70 3.18 3.56
C ARG A 199 -17.62 3.92 4.89
N HIS A 200 -16.63 4.78 5.08
CA HIS A 200 -16.25 5.30 6.40
C HIS A 200 -16.31 6.81 6.53
N THR A 201 -16.70 7.54 5.48
CA THR A 201 -16.75 9.00 5.48
C THR A 201 -18.11 9.46 4.96
N THR A 202 -18.87 10.16 5.78
CA THR A 202 -20.11 10.81 5.33
C THR A 202 -19.79 12.02 4.47
N GLN A 203 -20.73 12.46 3.63
CA GLN A 203 -20.56 13.63 2.79
C GLN A 203 -20.26 14.88 3.64
N GLU A 204 -20.99 15.09 4.73
CA GLU A 204 -20.80 16.19 5.66
C GLU A 204 -19.38 16.20 6.26
N SER A 205 -18.89 15.04 6.74
CA SER A 205 -17.53 14.91 7.28
C SER A 205 -16.46 15.14 6.21
N ALA A 206 -16.72 14.75 4.96
CA ALA A 206 -15.82 15.01 3.84
C ALA A 206 -15.74 16.51 3.55
N GLU A 207 -16.88 17.21 3.49
CA GLU A 207 -16.97 18.66 3.24
C GLU A 207 -16.29 19.45 4.36
N GLU A 208 -16.50 19.05 5.62
CA GLU A 208 -15.81 19.67 6.76
C GLU A 208 -14.29 19.49 6.67
N THR A 209 -13.84 18.29 6.35
CA THR A 209 -12.41 17.99 6.18
C THR A 209 -11.82 18.81 5.02
N VAL A 210 -12.53 18.91 3.88
CA VAL A 210 -12.08 19.70 2.72
C VAL A 210 -11.87 21.16 3.07
N ARG A 211 -12.75 21.75 3.92
CA ARG A 211 -12.58 23.16 4.39
C ARG A 211 -11.27 23.40 5.13
N ALA A 212 -10.73 22.37 5.79
CA ALA A 212 -9.45 22.44 6.50
C ALA A 212 -8.22 22.12 5.60
N ILE A 213 -8.43 21.65 4.36
CA ILE A 213 -7.34 21.35 3.42
C ILE A 213 -6.90 22.66 2.73
N PRO A 214 -5.62 23.06 2.80
CA PRO A 214 -5.16 24.32 2.22
C PRO A 214 -5.45 24.45 0.71
N LEU A 215 -5.45 23.35 -0.05
CA LEU A 215 -5.80 23.33 -1.48
C LEU A 215 -7.30 23.37 -1.76
N GLY A 216 -8.17 23.40 -0.74
CA GLY A 216 -9.62 23.47 -0.88
C GLY A 216 -10.27 22.27 -1.57
N ARG A 217 -9.56 21.15 -1.70
CA ARG A 217 -10.08 19.93 -2.30
C ARG A 217 -9.55 18.66 -1.62
N ALA A 218 -10.32 17.60 -1.67
CA ALA A 218 -9.81 16.27 -1.36
C ALA A 218 -8.77 15.82 -2.40
N GLY A 219 -7.89 14.92 -2.01
CA GLY A 219 -7.01 14.22 -2.92
C GLY A 219 -7.75 13.13 -3.70
N THR A 220 -7.12 12.67 -4.76
CA THR A 220 -7.54 11.53 -5.59
C THR A 220 -6.52 10.39 -5.44
N PRO A 221 -6.87 9.15 -5.81
CA PRO A 221 -5.89 8.07 -5.89
C PRO A 221 -4.65 8.41 -6.74
N ASP A 222 -4.82 9.17 -7.84
CA ASP A 222 -3.70 9.59 -8.69
C ASP A 222 -2.78 10.60 -8.01
N ASP A 223 -3.30 11.51 -7.15
CA ASP A 223 -2.43 12.40 -6.36
C ASP A 223 -1.46 11.60 -5.49
N VAL A 224 -1.93 10.49 -4.89
CA VAL A 224 -1.08 9.61 -4.07
C VAL A 224 -0.13 8.79 -4.94
N ALA A 225 -0.62 8.25 -6.05
CA ALA A 225 0.19 7.48 -7.00
C ALA A 225 1.37 8.29 -7.57
N ARG A 226 1.21 9.60 -7.74
CA ARG A 226 2.30 10.53 -8.13
C ARG A 226 3.39 10.66 -7.08
N ALA A 227 3.03 10.53 -5.80
CA ALA A 227 3.99 10.61 -4.71
C ALA A 227 4.72 9.27 -4.47
N ILE A 228 4.16 8.15 -4.95
CA ILE A 228 4.75 6.81 -4.85
C ILE A 228 5.73 6.55 -6.00
N ALA A 229 5.39 6.98 -7.21
CA ALA A 229 6.19 6.81 -8.43
C ALA A 229 7.21 7.95 -8.61
#